data_440a5d1ddd0dc6dd4f09d9db23a01026
#
_entry.id   440a5d1ddd0dc6dd4f09d9db23a01026
#
_cell.length_a   1.000
_cell.length_b   1.000
_cell.length_c   1.000
_cell.angle_alpha   90.00
_cell.angle_beta   90.00
_cell.angle_gamma   90.00
#
_symmetry.space_group_name_H-M   'P 1'
#
loop_
_entity.id
_entity.type
_entity.pdbx_description
1 polymer ?
#
loop_
_entity_poly.entity_id
_entity_poly.type
_entity_poly.pdbx_seq_one_letter_code
_entity_poly.pdbx_strand_id
1 'polypeptide(L)'
;MTDTPTKQEIKSKNDNVPGAMPVEQKKNNRNDRKRNKRGDSKNLERDSDWQERVVQIRRVSKTVKGGKKMSFRAIVVVGNEKGQVGVGVGKAGDVIGAVRKGVSDGKKNLVRVPLTPNNSIPTLSLGSDGAANVLIRPAA
;
A
#
# COMPACT_ATOMS: atom_id res chain seq x y z
N MET A 1 61.93 3.90 3.37
CA MET A 1 61.90 2.84 4.38
C MET A 1 60.68 3.07 5.22
N THR A 2 59.70 2.28 5.01
CA THR A 2 58.35 2.40 5.51
C THR A 2 58.13 1.33 6.57
N ASP A 3 57.93 1.75 7.83
CA ASP A 3 57.59 0.81 8.89
C ASP A 3 56.10 0.97 9.27
N THR A 4 55.37 -0.10 8.99
CA THR A 4 53.97 -0.29 9.39
C THR A 4 53.95 -0.97 10.76
N PRO A 5 53.35 -0.42 11.81
CA PRO A 5 53.25 -1.12 13.08
C PRO A 5 52.15 -2.14 13.11
N THR A 6 52.51 -3.28 13.60
CA THR A 6 51.80 -4.55 13.77
C THR A 6 50.66 -4.45 14.79
N LYS A 7 49.63 -5.18 14.46
CA LYS A 7 48.31 -5.38 15.11
C LYS A 7 48.41 -6.21 16.41
N GLN A 8 49.07 -5.74 17.44
CA GLN A 8 49.05 -6.36 18.80
C GLN A 8 49.43 -5.29 19.84
N GLU A 9 48.43 -4.60 20.37
CA GLU A 9 48.50 -3.94 21.69
C GLU A 9 47.29 -3.00 21.89
N ILE A 10 46.08 -3.55 21.91
CA ILE A 10 44.95 -2.89 22.57
C ILE A 10 44.16 -3.97 23.33
N LYS A 11 44.75 -4.48 24.37
CA LYS A 11 44.03 -5.16 25.46
C LYS A 11 44.48 -4.52 26.78
N SER A 12 43.53 -4.04 27.49
CA SER A 12 43.55 -3.50 28.87
C SER A 12 43.37 -2.00 28.95
N LYS A 13 42.14 -1.61 29.21
CA LYS A 13 41.68 -0.59 30.16
C LYS A 13 40.16 -0.38 29.96
N ASN A 14 39.39 -1.19 30.62
CA ASN A 14 38.00 -0.87 30.94
C ASN A 14 37.74 -1.30 32.37
N ASP A 15 38.11 -0.44 33.26
CA ASP A 15 37.72 -0.54 34.64
C ASP A 15 36.68 0.54 34.94
N ASN A 16 35.52 0.02 35.40
CA ASN A 16 34.66 0.63 36.38
C ASN A 16 33.77 1.80 35.97
N VAL A 17 32.53 1.46 35.47
CA VAL A 17 31.36 2.34 35.56
C VAL A 17 30.33 1.66 36.47
N PRO A 18 30.04 2.16 37.69
CA PRO A 18 28.96 1.65 38.53
C PRO A 18 27.63 2.27 38.09
N GLY A 19 26.66 1.45 37.67
CA GLY A 19 25.31 1.93 37.39
C GLY A 19 24.57 1.23 36.25
N ALA A 20 24.89 -0.01 35.90
CA ALA A 20 24.08 -0.79 34.95
C ALA A 20 22.83 -1.36 35.64
N MET A 21 21.67 -0.82 35.32
CA MET A 21 20.37 -1.43 35.63
C MET A 21 20.25 -2.79 34.94
N PRO A 22 19.58 -3.79 35.55
CA PRO A 22 19.45 -5.12 34.98
C PRO A 22 18.65 -5.05 33.69
N VAL A 23 19.25 -5.54 32.62
CA VAL A 23 18.57 -5.75 31.33
C VAL A 23 17.54 -6.85 31.51
N GLU A 24 16.28 -6.45 31.61
CA GLU A 24 15.14 -7.34 31.63
C GLU A 24 15.10 -8.13 30.32
N GLN A 25 15.29 -9.43 30.42
CA GLN A 25 15.26 -10.36 29.29
C GLN A 25 13.87 -10.32 28.66
N LYS A 26 13.74 -9.63 27.51
CA LYS A 26 12.55 -9.74 26.66
C LYS A 26 12.43 -11.18 26.18
N LYS A 27 11.58 -11.95 26.85
CA LYS A 27 11.11 -13.26 26.38
C LYS A 27 10.49 -13.06 25.00
N ASN A 28 11.24 -13.41 23.94
CA ASN A 28 10.78 -13.42 22.57
C ASN A 28 9.58 -14.36 22.45
N ASN A 29 8.42 -13.79 22.35
CA ASN A 29 7.16 -14.52 22.15
C ASN A 29 7.13 -15.08 20.71
N ARG A 30 7.67 -16.30 20.53
CA ARG A 30 7.70 -17.03 19.25
C ARG A 30 6.30 -17.39 18.73
N ASN A 31 5.25 -17.16 19.53
CA ASN A 31 3.88 -17.48 19.17
C ASN A 31 3.19 -16.39 18.31
N ASP A 32 3.64 -15.12 18.37
CA ASP A 32 3.04 -14.06 17.56
C ASP A 32 3.40 -14.16 16.07
N ARG A 33 4.56 -14.76 15.75
CA ARG A 33 4.95 -14.97 14.34
C ARG A 33 4.12 -16.03 13.61
N LYS A 34 3.49 -16.99 14.34
CA LYS A 34 2.64 -18.02 13.73
C LYS A 34 1.19 -17.54 13.48
N ARG A 35 0.70 -16.54 14.21
CA ARG A 35 -0.65 -15.99 14.02
C ARG A 35 -0.73 -15.12 12.76
N ASN A 36 0.30 -14.33 12.46
CA ASN A 36 0.31 -13.48 11.25
C ASN A 36 0.40 -14.28 9.95
N LYS A 37 1.11 -15.43 9.92
CA LYS A 37 1.23 -16.25 8.70
C LYS A 37 -0.07 -16.91 8.23
N ARG A 38 -1.06 -17.13 9.13
CA ARG A 38 -2.37 -17.69 8.76
C ARG A 38 -3.36 -16.64 8.27
N GLY A 39 -3.12 -15.36 8.56
CA GLY A 39 -3.92 -14.25 8.05
C GLY A 39 -3.58 -13.87 6.61
N ASP A 40 -2.29 -13.95 6.25
CA ASP A 40 -1.81 -13.54 4.95
C ASP A 40 -2.23 -14.50 3.81
N SER A 41 -2.28 -15.81 4.07
CA SER A 41 -2.72 -16.78 3.06
C SER A 41 -4.20 -16.66 2.71
N LYS A 42 -5.08 -16.39 3.68
CA LYS A 42 -6.51 -16.15 3.41
C LYS A 42 -6.80 -14.84 2.69
N ASN A 43 -5.93 -13.84 2.84
CA ASN A 43 -6.04 -12.59 2.09
C ASN A 43 -5.57 -12.74 0.63
N LEU A 44 -4.55 -13.55 0.38
CA LEU A 44 -4.05 -13.80 -0.97
C LEU A 44 -5.08 -14.51 -1.87
N GLU A 45 -5.84 -15.45 -1.33
CA GLU A 45 -6.91 -16.14 -2.07
C GLU A 45 -8.12 -15.23 -2.37
N ARG A 46 -8.41 -14.27 -1.48
CA ARG A 46 -9.47 -13.25 -1.69
C ARG A 46 -9.04 -12.14 -2.64
N ASP A 47 -7.75 -11.90 -2.79
CA ASP A 47 -7.21 -10.89 -3.67
C ASP A 47 -7.10 -11.35 -5.13
N SER A 48 -7.09 -12.67 -5.40
CA SER A 48 -7.00 -13.24 -6.75
C SER A 48 -8.22 -12.95 -7.64
N ASP A 49 -9.41 -12.74 -7.03
CA ASP A 49 -10.65 -12.47 -7.77
C ASP A 49 -10.83 -10.99 -8.13
N TRP A 50 -9.93 -10.11 -7.68
CA TRP A 50 -10.02 -8.67 -7.91
C TRP A 50 -9.04 -8.22 -8.96
N GLN A 51 -9.54 -7.66 -10.04
CA GLN A 51 -8.72 -6.96 -11.03
C GLN A 51 -8.51 -5.51 -10.59
N GLU A 52 -7.28 -5.05 -10.69
CA GLU A 52 -6.87 -3.72 -10.29
C GLU A 52 -6.36 -2.95 -11.52
N ARG A 53 -6.96 -1.80 -11.80
CA ARG A 53 -6.53 -0.93 -12.90
C ARG A 53 -6.19 0.45 -12.39
N VAL A 54 -4.96 0.88 -12.60
CA VAL A 54 -4.52 2.23 -12.29
C VAL A 54 -4.97 3.16 -13.42
N VAL A 55 -5.82 4.14 -13.10
CA VAL A 55 -6.33 5.12 -14.05
C VAL A 55 -5.36 6.28 -14.21
N GLN A 56 -4.84 6.79 -13.10
CA GLN A 56 -3.96 7.95 -13.13
C GLN A 56 -3.01 7.95 -11.93
N ILE A 57 -1.77 8.37 -12.19
CA ILE A 57 -0.77 8.67 -11.18
C ILE A 57 -0.31 10.13 -11.37
N ARG A 58 -0.38 10.91 -10.29
CA ARG A 58 0.12 12.28 -10.27
C ARG A 58 1.11 12.47 -9.14
N ARG A 59 2.20 13.18 -9.42
CA ARG A 59 3.12 13.68 -8.40
C ARG A 59 2.51 14.95 -7.77
N VAL A 60 2.36 14.96 -6.46
CA VAL A 60 1.85 16.08 -5.68
C VAL A 60 2.91 16.58 -4.72
N SER A 61 2.95 17.86 -4.45
CA SER A 61 3.90 18.46 -3.54
C SER A 61 3.20 19.29 -2.47
N LYS A 62 3.78 19.28 -1.27
CA LYS A 62 3.39 20.15 -0.16
C LYS A 62 4.59 21.01 0.22
N THR A 63 4.43 22.32 0.19
CA THR A 63 5.46 23.27 0.64
C THR A 63 5.39 23.40 2.16
N VAL A 64 6.52 23.25 2.83
CA VAL A 64 6.68 23.34 4.28
C VAL A 64 7.87 24.25 4.59
N LYS A 65 8.03 24.69 5.86
CA LYS A 65 9.24 25.38 6.33
C LYS A 65 10.44 24.43 6.14
N GLY A 66 11.32 24.66 5.25
CA GLY A 66 12.45 23.78 4.90
C GLY A 66 12.37 23.09 3.55
N GLY A 67 11.33 23.37 2.73
CA GLY A 67 11.27 22.93 1.33
C GLY A 67 9.96 22.27 0.91
N LYS A 68 10.01 21.58 -0.23
CA LYS A 68 8.85 20.91 -0.83
C LYS A 68 8.92 19.39 -0.53
N LYS A 69 7.91 18.86 0.16
CA LYS A 69 7.74 17.40 0.31
C LYS A 69 6.94 16.86 -0.86
N MET A 70 7.56 15.95 -1.63
CA MET A 70 6.93 15.28 -2.76
C MET A 70 6.20 14.02 -2.31
N SER A 71 5.10 13.70 -2.98
CA SER A 71 4.30 12.48 -2.80
C SER A 71 3.63 12.11 -4.10
N PHE A 72 3.13 10.87 -4.21
CA PHE A 72 2.37 10.40 -5.36
C PHE A 72 0.92 10.18 -4.95
N ARG A 73 0.00 10.60 -5.83
CA ARG A 73 -1.43 10.31 -5.74
C ARG A 73 -1.79 9.38 -6.88
N ALA A 74 -2.36 8.23 -6.56
CA ALA A 74 -2.88 7.26 -7.52
C ALA A 74 -4.40 7.19 -7.43
N ILE A 75 -5.07 7.14 -8.58
CA ILE A 75 -6.49 6.81 -8.72
C ILE A 75 -6.54 5.40 -9.28
N VAL A 76 -7.20 4.50 -8.57
CA VAL A 76 -7.27 3.07 -8.90
C VAL A 76 -8.73 2.64 -8.96
N VAL A 77 -9.06 1.82 -9.95
CA VAL A 77 -10.34 1.12 -10.04
C VAL A 77 -10.11 -0.34 -9.73
N VAL A 78 -10.96 -0.92 -8.90
CA VAL A 78 -10.92 -2.33 -8.50
C VAL A 78 -12.24 -2.97 -8.86
N GLY A 79 -12.22 -4.12 -9.52
CA GLY A 79 -13.42 -4.84 -9.93
C GLY A 79 -13.25 -6.36 -9.88
N ASN A 80 -14.35 -7.09 -9.71
CA ASN A 80 -14.33 -8.56 -9.66
C ASN A 80 -14.99 -9.22 -10.88
N GLU A 81 -15.26 -8.48 -11.95
CA GLU A 81 -15.96 -8.94 -13.16
C GLU A 81 -17.36 -9.56 -12.91
N LYS A 82 -17.83 -9.58 -11.67
CA LYS A 82 -19.14 -10.09 -11.24
C LYS A 82 -20.13 -8.96 -10.90
N GLY A 83 -19.88 -7.76 -11.44
CA GLY A 83 -20.72 -6.59 -11.22
C GLY A 83 -20.40 -5.77 -9.98
N GLN A 84 -19.26 -5.98 -9.31
CA GLN A 84 -18.81 -5.13 -8.24
C GLN A 84 -17.61 -4.32 -8.70
N VAL A 85 -17.67 -3.01 -8.54
CA VAL A 85 -16.62 -2.06 -8.91
C VAL A 85 -16.42 -1.06 -7.79
N GLY A 86 -15.18 -0.73 -7.49
CA GLY A 86 -14.84 0.30 -6.52
C GLY A 86 -13.80 1.25 -7.06
N VAL A 87 -13.90 2.51 -6.69
CA VAL A 87 -12.90 3.53 -7.00
C VAL A 87 -12.22 3.96 -5.72
N GLY A 88 -10.91 3.99 -5.73
CA GLY A 88 -10.14 4.40 -4.57
C GLY A 88 -9.02 5.37 -4.93
N VAL A 89 -8.69 6.23 -3.98
CA VAL A 89 -7.62 7.21 -4.10
C VAL A 89 -6.58 6.96 -3.02
N GLY A 90 -5.34 6.72 -3.46
CA GLY A 90 -4.21 6.52 -2.56
C GLY A 90 -3.16 7.61 -2.67
N LYS A 91 -2.56 8.00 -1.55
CA LYS A 91 -1.42 8.91 -1.49
C LYS A 91 -0.31 8.31 -0.65
N ALA A 92 0.93 8.31 -1.19
CA ALA A 92 2.12 7.85 -0.48
C ALA A 92 3.40 8.54 -0.98
N GLY A 93 4.52 8.31 -0.30
CA GLY A 93 5.85 8.74 -0.75
C GLY A 93 6.28 8.03 -2.03
N ASP A 94 5.89 6.75 -2.16
CA ASP A 94 6.21 5.88 -3.30
C ASP A 94 4.96 5.60 -4.14
N VAL A 95 5.17 5.32 -5.43
CA VAL A 95 4.09 4.96 -6.36
C VAL A 95 3.40 3.67 -5.95
N ILE A 96 4.18 2.63 -5.62
CA ILE A 96 3.65 1.31 -5.21
C ILE A 96 2.80 1.45 -3.94
N GLY A 97 3.28 2.22 -2.95
CA GLY A 97 2.53 2.50 -1.74
C GLY A 97 1.26 3.30 -1.97
N ALA A 98 1.24 4.22 -2.96
CA ALA A 98 0.03 4.96 -3.33
C ALA A 98 -1.00 4.03 -3.99
N VAL A 99 -0.58 3.15 -4.90
CA VAL A 99 -1.46 2.16 -5.54
C VAL A 99 -2.08 1.21 -4.52
N ARG A 100 -1.26 0.60 -3.63
CA ARG A 100 -1.77 -0.29 -2.57
C ARG A 100 -2.82 0.37 -1.67
N LYS A 101 -2.60 1.64 -1.30
CA LYS A 101 -3.59 2.41 -0.53
C LYS A 101 -4.86 2.68 -1.33
N GLY A 102 -4.73 3.00 -2.62
CA GLY A 102 -5.87 3.19 -3.53
C GLY A 102 -6.71 1.92 -3.66
N VAL A 103 -6.09 0.77 -3.84
CA VAL A 103 -6.76 -0.54 -3.87
C VAL A 103 -7.52 -0.82 -2.58
N SER A 104 -6.86 -0.62 -1.43
CA SER A 104 -7.49 -0.81 -0.12
C SER A 104 -8.67 0.13 0.12
N ASP A 105 -8.62 1.34 -0.41
CA ASP A 105 -9.71 2.31 -0.36
C ASP A 105 -10.84 1.93 -1.33
N GLY A 106 -10.53 1.53 -2.56
CA GLY A 106 -11.49 1.04 -3.54
C GLY A 106 -12.27 -0.19 -3.07
N LYS A 107 -11.61 -1.13 -2.39
CA LYS A 107 -12.26 -2.32 -1.80
C LYS A 107 -13.24 -1.98 -0.66
N LYS A 108 -13.17 -0.79 -0.07
CA LYS A 108 -14.14 -0.32 0.93
C LYS A 108 -15.37 0.33 0.31
N ASN A 109 -15.20 0.96 -0.85
CA ASN A 109 -16.22 1.73 -1.53
C ASN A 109 -16.72 0.98 -2.76
N LEU A 110 -17.25 -0.23 -2.57
CA LEU A 110 -17.76 -1.06 -3.66
C LEU A 110 -19.19 -0.68 -4.01
N VAL A 111 -19.44 -0.50 -5.30
CA VAL A 111 -20.75 -0.27 -5.89
C VAL A 111 -21.13 -1.52 -6.69
N ARG A 112 -22.37 -1.98 -6.57
CA ARG A 112 -22.89 -3.09 -7.36
C ARG A 112 -23.57 -2.56 -8.62
N VAL A 113 -23.06 -2.98 -9.76
CA VAL A 113 -23.61 -2.66 -11.07
C VAL A 113 -24.48 -3.85 -11.54
N PRO A 114 -25.74 -3.63 -11.90
CA PRO A 114 -26.56 -4.70 -12.48
C PRO A 114 -26.01 -5.07 -13.86
N LEU A 115 -25.73 -6.35 -14.07
CA LEU A 115 -25.27 -6.88 -15.34
C LEU A 115 -26.36 -7.79 -15.92
N THR A 116 -26.51 -7.77 -17.25
CA THR A 116 -27.32 -8.73 -18.01
C THR A 116 -26.57 -10.06 -18.12
N PRO A 117 -27.26 -11.18 -18.52
CA PRO A 117 -26.61 -12.47 -18.75
C PRO A 117 -25.43 -12.40 -19.73
N ASN A 118 -25.46 -11.44 -20.65
CA ASN A 118 -24.41 -11.20 -21.64
C ASN A 118 -23.25 -10.33 -21.13
N ASN A 119 -23.14 -10.16 -19.81
CA ASN A 119 -22.13 -9.29 -19.16
C ASN A 119 -22.14 -7.83 -19.64
N SER A 120 -23.29 -7.35 -20.11
CA SER A 120 -23.51 -5.97 -20.54
C SER A 120 -24.36 -5.20 -19.54
N ILE A 121 -24.45 -3.89 -19.73
CA ILE A 121 -25.31 -3.01 -18.93
C ILE A 121 -26.72 -3.05 -19.51
N PRO A 122 -27.80 -3.15 -18.68
CA PRO A 122 -29.18 -3.28 -19.19
C PRO A 122 -29.72 -2.02 -19.85
N THR A 123 -29.26 -0.84 -19.43
CA THR A 123 -29.77 0.45 -19.88
C THR A 123 -28.65 1.44 -20.20
N LEU A 124 -29.00 2.39 -21.05
CA LEU A 124 -28.14 3.56 -21.30
C LEU A 124 -27.98 4.37 -20.01
N SER A 125 -26.76 4.65 -19.62
CA SER A 125 -26.43 5.42 -18.41
C SER A 125 -25.59 6.64 -18.78
N LEU A 126 -26.04 7.81 -18.30
CA LEU A 126 -25.32 9.06 -18.44
C LEU A 126 -24.83 9.49 -17.06
N GLY A 127 -23.52 9.55 -16.87
CA GLY A 127 -22.88 10.12 -15.68
C GLY A 127 -22.33 11.51 -15.98
N SER A 128 -22.65 12.48 -15.13
CA SER A 128 -22.09 13.83 -15.23
C SER A 128 -21.41 14.21 -13.91
N ASP A 129 -20.19 14.73 -14.00
CA ASP A 129 -19.45 15.26 -12.86
C ASP A 129 -18.74 16.55 -13.28
N GLY A 130 -19.23 17.69 -12.79
CA GLY A 130 -18.79 19.00 -13.20
C GLY A 130 -18.97 19.22 -14.70
N ALA A 131 -17.88 19.43 -15.41
CA ALA A 131 -17.87 19.61 -16.88
C ALA A 131 -17.70 18.30 -17.66
N ALA A 132 -17.50 17.16 -17.00
CA ALA A 132 -17.31 15.88 -17.66
C ALA A 132 -18.63 15.12 -17.77
N ASN A 133 -18.95 14.65 -18.99
CA ASN A 133 -20.10 13.79 -19.26
C ASN A 133 -19.60 12.47 -19.84
N VAL A 134 -20.02 11.36 -19.21
CA VAL A 134 -19.69 10.01 -19.65
C VAL A 134 -20.96 9.27 -20.01
N LEU A 135 -21.07 8.85 -21.25
CA LEU A 135 -22.20 8.04 -21.75
C LEU A 135 -21.76 6.59 -21.87
N ILE A 136 -22.47 5.70 -21.19
CA ILE A 136 -22.26 4.26 -21.26
C ILE A 136 -23.47 3.63 -21.95
N ARG A 137 -23.23 2.87 -23.02
CA ARG A 137 -24.28 2.19 -23.79
C ARG A 137 -24.14 0.68 -23.61
N PRO A 138 -25.28 -0.06 -23.59
CA PRO A 138 -25.24 -1.50 -23.64
C PRO A 138 -24.60 -1.97 -24.95
N ALA A 139 -23.84 -3.06 -24.89
CA ALA A 139 -23.36 -3.75 -26.08
C ALA A 139 -24.53 -4.58 -26.67
N ALA A 140 -24.59 -4.63 -27.99
CA ALA A 140 -25.57 -5.44 -28.72
C ALA A 140 -25.23 -6.93 -28.59
#